data_92b4ee72bc372d4ac280c3147495c71a
#
_entry.id   92b4ee72bc372d4ac280c3147495c71a
#
_cell.length_a   1.000
_cell.length_b   1.000
_cell.length_c   1.000
_cell.angle_alpha   90.00
_cell.angle_beta   90.00
_cell.angle_gamma   90.00
#
_symmetry.space_group_name_H-M   'P 1'
#
loop_
_entity.id
_entity.type
_entity.pdbx_description
1 polymer ?
#
loop_
_entity_poly.entity_id
_entity_poly.type
_entity_poly.pdbx_seq_one_letter_code
_entity_poly.pdbx_strand_id
1 'polypeptide(L)'
;AVQNYVRCDIANYQQIEHVINIVKPDFVYHLAAEFGRINGEDHFYQLWHSNAIGTKNILRLQEQHKFRMCFTSSSEIYGDWKHLMTEDVPEQHPIRQLNDYAITKWVNEMQIMNSAARFNTETVRVRLFNTYGPGEYYSKYRSVICQFIYRALHNLPYTVYLDHHRTSSYIDDTVRTLAN
;
A
#
# COMPACT_ATOMS: atom_id res chain seq x y z
N ALA A 1 11.01 -17.67 -21.17
CA ALA A 1 11.10 -16.96 -19.90
C ALA A 1 10.51 -17.83 -18.81
N VAL A 2 11.27 -18.24 -17.82
CA VAL A 2 10.75 -18.93 -16.65
C VAL A 2 9.97 -17.89 -15.88
N GLN A 3 8.66 -18.04 -15.82
CA GLN A 3 7.83 -17.19 -14.98
C GLN A 3 8.05 -17.64 -13.53
N ASN A 4 8.87 -16.89 -12.80
CA ASN A 4 9.06 -17.09 -11.37
C ASN A 4 7.86 -16.52 -10.62
N TYR A 5 6.74 -17.25 -10.65
CA TYR A 5 5.52 -16.90 -9.94
C TYR A 5 5.18 -17.99 -8.92
N VAL A 6 4.99 -17.57 -7.67
CA VAL A 6 4.51 -18.44 -6.59
C VAL A 6 3.27 -17.79 -5.97
N ARG A 7 2.16 -18.53 -5.98
CA ARG A 7 0.95 -18.09 -5.27
C ARG A 7 1.18 -18.24 -3.77
N CYS A 8 1.08 -17.14 -3.03
CA CYS A 8 1.33 -17.09 -1.60
C CYS A 8 0.42 -16.05 -0.95
N ASP A 9 -0.11 -16.39 0.22
CA ASP A 9 -0.78 -15.44 1.11
C ASP A 9 0.23 -14.94 2.14
N ILE A 10 0.53 -13.65 2.12
CA ILE A 10 1.47 -13.02 3.07
C ILE A 10 0.98 -13.08 4.53
N ALA A 11 -0.33 -13.17 4.74
CA ALA A 11 -0.91 -13.34 6.07
C ALA A 11 -0.66 -14.74 6.66
N ASN A 12 -0.34 -15.72 5.81
CA ASN A 12 0.11 -17.04 6.24
C ASN A 12 1.65 -17.08 6.34
N TYR A 13 2.16 -17.02 7.58
CA TYR A 13 3.60 -16.96 7.83
C TYR A 13 4.37 -18.12 7.17
N GLN A 14 3.85 -19.33 7.25
CA GLN A 14 4.54 -20.53 6.70
C GLN A 14 4.66 -20.47 5.17
N GLN A 15 3.65 -19.95 4.48
CA GLN A 15 3.70 -19.79 3.03
C GLN A 15 4.75 -18.75 2.61
N ILE A 16 4.74 -17.57 3.22
CA ILE A 16 5.70 -16.52 2.85
C ILE A 16 7.13 -16.87 3.31
N GLU A 17 7.29 -17.51 4.45
CA GLU A 17 8.58 -18.02 4.91
C GLU A 17 9.17 -19.04 3.91
N HIS A 18 8.35 -19.98 3.42
CA HIS A 18 8.78 -20.93 2.40
C HIS A 18 9.28 -20.25 1.13
N VAL A 19 8.53 -19.25 0.65
CA VAL A 19 8.93 -18.47 -0.55
C VAL A 19 10.23 -17.72 -0.32
N ILE A 20 10.38 -17.02 0.78
CA ILE A 20 11.61 -16.26 1.09
C ILE A 20 12.81 -17.18 1.24
N ASN A 21 12.65 -18.35 1.86
CA ASN A 21 13.73 -19.35 2.03
C ASN A 21 14.22 -19.93 0.69
N ILE A 22 13.32 -20.10 -0.29
CA ILE A 22 13.70 -20.60 -1.63
C ILE A 22 14.31 -19.49 -2.47
N VAL A 23 13.67 -18.31 -2.51
CA VAL A 23 14.05 -17.20 -3.39
C VAL A 23 15.30 -16.48 -2.90
N LYS A 24 15.46 -16.35 -1.56
CA LYS A 24 16.54 -15.59 -0.90
C LYS A 24 16.76 -14.21 -1.52
N PRO A 25 15.74 -13.35 -1.53
CA PRO A 25 15.81 -12.08 -2.22
C PRO A 25 16.80 -11.11 -1.53
N ASP A 26 17.52 -10.31 -2.31
CA ASP A 26 18.29 -9.17 -1.81
C ASP A 26 17.41 -7.94 -1.60
N PHE A 27 16.32 -7.85 -2.38
CA PHE A 27 15.39 -6.72 -2.35
C PHE A 27 13.93 -7.19 -2.53
N VAL A 28 13.02 -6.58 -1.77
CA VAL A 28 11.58 -6.90 -1.82
C VAL A 28 10.77 -5.63 -2.05
N TYR A 29 9.95 -5.61 -3.10
CA TYR A 29 8.88 -4.64 -3.26
C TYR A 29 7.60 -5.18 -2.61
N HIS A 30 7.26 -4.64 -1.46
CA HIS A 30 6.06 -5.05 -0.74
C HIS A 30 4.85 -4.23 -1.18
N LEU A 31 4.15 -4.73 -2.21
CA LEU A 31 2.94 -4.15 -2.77
C LEU A 31 1.67 -4.90 -2.36
N ALA A 32 1.82 -6.07 -1.76
CA ALA A 32 0.69 -6.90 -1.37
C ALA A 32 -0.12 -6.24 -0.25
N ALA A 33 -1.38 -5.95 -0.53
CA ALA A 33 -2.31 -5.35 0.43
C ALA A 33 -3.76 -5.47 -0.06
N GLU A 34 -4.70 -5.48 0.87
CA GLU A 34 -6.06 -5.04 0.59
C GLU A 34 -6.10 -3.52 0.50
N PHE A 35 -6.81 -2.98 -0.46
CA PHE A 35 -6.76 -1.56 -0.82
C PHE A 35 -8.09 -0.86 -0.64
N GLY A 36 -8.02 0.45 -0.46
CA GLY A 36 -9.15 1.36 -0.60
C GLY A 36 -10.07 1.42 0.61
N ARG A 37 -10.66 2.60 0.78
CA ARG A 37 -11.52 2.96 1.90
C ARG A 37 -12.77 2.07 1.96
N ILE A 38 -13.58 2.08 0.91
CA ILE A 38 -14.86 1.37 0.87
C ILE A 38 -14.63 -0.15 0.92
N ASN A 39 -13.65 -0.66 0.16
CA ASN A 39 -13.30 -2.07 0.22
C ASN A 39 -12.85 -2.49 1.62
N GLY A 40 -12.10 -1.64 2.29
CA GLY A 40 -11.64 -1.91 3.66
C GLY A 40 -12.77 -1.98 4.67
N GLU A 41 -13.77 -1.11 4.58
CA GLU A 41 -14.95 -1.15 5.45
C GLU A 41 -15.82 -2.39 5.16
N ASP A 42 -16.07 -2.70 3.88
CA ASP A 42 -16.86 -3.88 3.48
C ASP A 42 -16.18 -5.21 3.88
N HIS A 43 -14.84 -5.23 3.93
CA HIS A 43 -14.02 -6.43 4.13
C HIS A 43 -12.92 -6.22 5.20
N PHE A 44 -13.26 -5.64 6.35
CA PHE A 44 -12.30 -5.23 7.38
C PHE A 44 -11.42 -6.38 7.89
N TYR A 45 -11.95 -7.58 8.03
CA TYR A 45 -11.19 -8.73 8.50
C TYR A 45 -10.03 -9.06 7.55
N GLN A 46 -10.32 -9.15 6.24
CA GLN A 46 -9.30 -9.39 5.22
C GLN A 46 -8.30 -8.25 5.15
N LEU A 47 -8.78 -7.00 5.26
CA LEU A 47 -7.94 -5.81 5.30
C LEU A 47 -6.90 -5.89 6.44
N TRP A 48 -7.35 -6.10 7.66
CA TRP A 48 -6.46 -6.16 8.82
C TRP A 48 -5.51 -7.35 8.74
N HIS A 49 -6.01 -8.50 8.31
CA HIS A 49 -5.22 -9.72 8.20
C HIS A 49 -4.13 -9.58 7.12
N SER A 50 -4.48 -9.13 5.92
CA SER A 50 -3.49 -8.93 4.85
C SER A 50 -2.54 -7.79 5.16
N ASN A 51 -3.07 -6.62 5.56
CA ASN A 51 -2.22 -5.44 5.70
C ASN A 51 -1.36 -5.50 6.97
N ALA A 52 -1.97 -5.63 8.15
CA ALA A 52 -1.24 -5.54 9.41
C ALA A 52 -0.46 -6.82 9.72
N ILE A 53 -1.11 -7.98 9.66
CA ILE A 53 -0.46 -9.27 9.96
C ILE A 53 0.47 -9.68 8.83
N GLY A 54 0.03 -9.55 7.57
CA GLY A 54 0.87 -9.89 6.41
C GLY A 54 2.15 -9.07 6.35
N THR A 55 2.08 -7.74 6.56
CA THR A 55 3.27 -6.89 6.65
C THR A 55 4.16 -7.30 7.83
N LYS A 56 3.58 -7.62 8.99
CA LYS A 56 4.37 -8.09 10.14
C LYS A 56 5.12 -9.39 9.83
N ASN A 57 4.50 -10.31 9.11
CA ASN A 57 5.16 -11.55 8.69
C ASN A 57 6.38 -11.26 7.79
N ILE A 58 6.23 -10.37 6.81
CA ILE A 58 7.35 -9.97 5.93
C ILE A 58 8.47 -9.29 6.74
N LEU A 59 8.13 -8.42 7.69
CA LEU A 59 9.11 -7.77 8.55
C LEU A 59 9.89 -8.76 9.41
N ARG A 60 9.24 -9.78 9.96
CA ARG A 60 9.95 -10.86 10.71
C ARG A 60 10.94 -11.60 9.84
N LEU A 61 10.60 -11.84 8.57
CA LEU A 61 11.52 -12.46 7.62
C LEU A 61 12.65 -11.50 7.23
N GLN A 62 12.36 -10.22 7.06
CA GLN A 62 13.37 -9.19 6.84
C GLN A 62 14.36 -9.10 8.02
N GLU A 63 13.88 -9.16 9.24
CA GLU A 63 14.71 -9.18 10.47
C GLU A 63 15.71 -10.35 10.47
N GLN A 64 15.32 -11.50 9.91
CA GLN A 64 16.14 -12.71 9.81
C GLN A 64 17.07 -12.71 8.59
N HIS A 65 16.54 -12.43 7.41
CA HIS A 65 17.22 -12.57 6.12
C HIS A 65 17.96 -11.32 5.65
N LYS A 66 17.67 -10.15 6.27
CA LYS A 66 18.33 -8.87 6.01
C LYS A 66 18.20 -8.34 4.58
N PHE A 67 17.14 -8.71 3.84
CA PHE A 67 16.86 -8.08 2.55
C PHE A 67 16.42 -6.62 2.73
N ARG A 68 16.70 -5.78 1.75
CA ARG A 68 16.18 -4.41 1.69
C ARG A 68 14.72 -4.42 1.20
N MET A 69 13.93 -3.46 1.62
CA MET A 69 12.52 -3.44 1.26
C MET A 69 12.06 -2.04 0.82
N CYS A 70 11.23 -2.00 -0.22
CA CYS A 70 10.38 -0.86 -0.54
C CYS A 70 8.94 -1.21 -0.18
N PHE A 71 8.38 -0.49 0.79
CA PHE A 71 7.00 -0.66 1.24
C PHE A 71 6.09 0.40 0.64
N THR A 72 5.01 -0.02 -0.01
CA THR A 72 3.99 0.91 -0.50
C THR A 72 2.99 1.26 0.59
N SER A 73 3.18 2.42 1.17
CA SER A 73 2.23 3.09 2.06
C SER A 73 1.18 3.86 1.24
N SER A 74 0.48 4.77 1.86
CA SER A 74 -0.59 5.53 1.22
C SER A 74 -0.64 6.97 1.73
N SER A 75 -1.06 7.90 0.89
CA SER A 75 -1.41 9.26 1.31
C SER A 75 -2.60 9.31 2.28
N GLU A 76 -3.38 8.25 2.39
CA GLU A 76 -4.50 8.17 3.36
C GLU A 76 -4.04 8.27 4.81
N ILE A 77 -2.75 8.00 5.11
CA ILE A 77 -2.22 8.16 6.48
C ILE A 77 -2.16 9.60 6.97
N TYR A 78 -2.21 10.58 6.06
CA TYR A 78 -2.32 11.99 6.42
C TYR A 78 -3.70 12.35 6.99
N GLY A 79 -4.68 11.46 6.89
CA GLY A 79 -5.96 11.52 7.60
C GLY A 79 -6.69 12.86 7.47
N ASP A 80 -6.90 13.54 8.61
CA ASP A 80 -7.56 14.83 8.70
C ASP A 80 -6.61 16.05 8.56
N TRP A 81 -5.35 15.85 8.21
CA TRP A 81 -4.39 16.91 7.93
C TRP A 81 -4.79 17.74 6.70
N LYS A 82 -4.82 19.07 6.84
CA LYS A 82 -5.33 19.98 5.80
C LYS A 82 -4.26 20.89 5.20
N HIS A 83 -3.02 20.72 5.60
CA HIS A 83 -1.90 21.52 5.13
C HIS A 83 -1.01 20.71 4.18
N LEU A 84 0.17 21.25 3.85
CA LEU A 84 1.13 20.55 3.00
C LEU A 84 1.51 19.20 3.64
N MET A 85 1.44 18.14 2.86
CA MET A 85 1.74 16.77 3.28
C MET A 85 3.23 16.48 3.05
N THR A 86 4.06 16.82 4.03
CA THR A 86 5.47 16.45 4.05
C THR A 86 5.66 15.09 4.73
N GLU A 87 6.83 14.50 4.53
CA GLU A 87 7.09 13.12 4.98
C GLU A 87 7.04 12.97 6.49
N ASP A 88 7.40 14.00 7.23
CA ASP A 88 7.50 14.01 8.68
C ASP A 88 6.17 14.30 9.42
N VAL A 89 5.16 14.80 8.72
CA VAL A 89 3.88 15.20 9.30
C VAL A 89 3.26 14.13 10.21
N PRO A 90 3.13 12.85 9.79
CA PRO A 90 2.48 11.86 10.65
C PRO A 90 3.29 11.47 11.89
N GLU A 91 4.59 11.78 11.91
CA GLU A 91 5.48 11.51 13.04
C GLU A 91 5.54 12.71 14.02
N GLN A 92 5.29 13.93 13.54
CA GLN A 92 5.38 15.17 14.32
C GLN A 92 4.03 15.69 14.81
N HIS A 93 2.93 15.27 14.21
CA HIS A 93 1.59 15.79 14.51
C HIS A 93 0.60 14.67 14.86
N PRO A 94 -0.35 14.94 15.75
CA PRO A 94 -1.43 14.01 16.04
C PRO A 94 -2.41 13.97 14.84
N ILE A 95 -2.32 12.94 14.03
CA ILE A 95 -3.17 12.73 12.86
C ILE A 95 -4.24 11.71 13.19
N ARG A 96 -5.50 12.06 12.89
CA ARG A 96 -6.61 11.13 12.95
C ARG A 96 -6.83 10.50 11.58
N GLN A 97 -6.52 9.21 11.46
CA GLN A 97 -6.87 8.43 10.28
C GLN A 97 -8.40 8.34 10.16
N LEU A 98 -8.90 8.40 8.92
CA LEU A 98 -10.33 8.54 8.64
C LEU A 98 -11.03 7.23 8.26
N ASN A 99 -10.31 6.13 8.17
CA ASN A 99 -10.83 4.81 7.79
C ASN A 99 -9.84 3.70 8.16
N ASP A 100 -10.31 2.46 8.20
CA ASP A 100 -9.50 1.30 8.58
C ASP A 100 -8.32 1.05 7.63
N TYR A 101 -8.46 1.33 6.33
CA TYR A 101 -7.34 1.22 5.40
C TYR A 101 -6.20 2.17 5.77
N ALA A 102 -6.49 3.43 6.05
CA ALA A 102 -5.49 4.40 6.50
C ALA A 102 -4.83 3.98 7.83
N ILE A 103 -5.63 3.46 8.76
CA ILE A 103 -5.13 2.95 10.05
C ILE A 103 -4.17 1.79 9.81
N THR A 104 -4.52 0.80 8.98
CA THR A 104 -3.61 -0.33 8.70
C THR A 104 -2.32 0.09 8.02
N LYS A 105 -2.35 1.07 7.10
CA LYS A 105 -1.15 1.61 6.48
C LYS A 105 -0.25 2.34 7.49
N TRP A 106 -0.83 3.12 8.39
CA TRP A 106 -0.07 3.78 9.45
C TRP A 106 0.51 2.77 10.46
N VAL A 107 -0.26 1.77 10.86
CA VAL A 107 0.23 0.65 11.69
C VAL A 107 1.44 -0.02 11.04
N ASN A 108 1.41 -0.25 9.73
CA ASN A 108 2.51 -0.85 9.01
C ASN A 108 3.77 0.05 9.03
N GLU A 109 3.62 1.37 8.86
CA GLU A 109 4.76 2.29 8.99
C GLU A 109 5.36 2.26 10.40
N MET A 110 4.53 2.24 11.44
CA MET A 110 4.99 2.09 12.83
C MET A 110 5.72 0.76 13.06
N GLN A 111 5.23 -0.34 12.49
CA GLN A 111 5.91 -1.65 12.56
C GLN A 111 7.29 -1.59 11.88
N ILE A 112 7.38 -0.93 10.72
CA ILE A 112 8.64 -0.74 9.97
C ILE A 112 9.64 0.09 10.78
N MET A 113 9.21 1.22 11.32
CA MET A 113 10.05 2.07 12.17
C MET A 113 10.58 1.32 13.39
N ASN A 114 9.72 0.56 14.05
CA ASN A 114 10.11 -0.26 15.20
C ASN A 114 11.09 -1.37 14.80
N SER A 115 10.89 -2.02 13.66
CA SER A 115 11.80 -3.04 13.13
C SER A 115 13.17 -2.44 12.78
N ALA A 116 13.20 -1.27 12.15
CA ALA A 116 14.45 -0.56 11.87
C ALA A 116 15.21 -0.22 13.15
N ALA A 117 14.53 0.35 14.14
CA ALA A 117 15.15 0.74 15.41
C ALA A 117 15.70 -0.47 16.21
N ARG A 118 15.03 -1.61 16.20
CA ARG A 118 15.38 -2.77 17.01
C ARG A 118 16.32 -3.75 16.32
N PHE A 119 16.19 -3.90 15.01
CA PHE A 119 16.85 -4.95 14.23
C PHE A 119 17.71 -4.42 13.09
N ASN A 120 17.81 -3.09 12.94
CA ASN A 120 18.55 -2.41 11.87
C ASN A 120 18.14 -2.91 10.48
N THR A 121 16.81 -2.98 10.24
CA THR A 121 16.25 -3.32 8.92
C THR A 121 16.21 -2.09 8.02
N GLU A 122 16.41 -2.28 6.72
CA GLU A 122 16.43 -1.22 5.73
C GLU A 122 15.13 -1.23 4.90
N THR A 123 14.25 -0.25 5.15
CA THR A 123 12.98 -0.13 4.42
C THR A 123 12.71 1.32 4.03
N VAL A 124 12.48 1.54 2.74
CA VAL A 124 11.91 2.79 2.23
C VAL A 124 10.39 2.70 2.28
N ARG A 125 9.73 3.69 2.89
CA ARG A 125 8.27 3.82 2.96
C ARG A 125 7.83 4.82 1.90
N VAL A 126 7.09 4.36 0.88
CA VAL A 126 6.61 5.21 -0.21
C VAL A 126 5.12 5.43 -0.07
N ARG A 127 4.70 6.66 0.21
CA ARG A 127 3.29 7.05 0.36
C ARG A 127 2.72 7.42 -0.99
N LEU A 128 2.10 6.43 -1.64
CA LEU A 128 1.48 6.64 -2.94
C LEU A 128 0.22 7.49 -2.80
N PHE A 129 0.11 8.50 -3.66
CA PHE A 129 -1.14 9.21 -3.93
C PHE A 129 -1.93 8.43 -5.00
N ASN A 130 -3.01 9.01 -5.54
CA ASN A 130 -3.85 8.28 -6.48
C ASN A 130 -3.06 7.94 -7.76
N THR A 131 -2.62 6.71 -7.88
CA THR A 131 -1.96 6.22 -9.09
C THR A 131 -3.00 5.70 -10.07
N TYR A 132 -2.87 6.06 -11.35
CA TYR A 132 -3.77 5.64 -12.42
C TYR A 132 -2.99 5.23 -13.67
N GLY A 133 -3.57 4.40 -14.51
CA GLY A 133 -2.97 4.00 -15.77
C GLY A 133 -3.40 2.61 -16.24
N PRO A 134 -2.76 2.08 -17.30
CA PRO A 134 -3.03 0.76 -17.83
C PRO A 134 -2.93 -0.33 -16.76
N GLY A 135 -3.83 -1.32 -16.82
CA GLY A 135 -3.88 -2.43 -15.86
C GLY A 135 -4.84 -2.21 -14.69
N GLU A 136 -5.43 -1.01 -14.54
CA GLU A 136 -6.50 -0.80 -13.56
C GLU A 136 -7.85 -1.21 -14.15
N TYR A 137 -8.36 -2.37 -13.74
CA TYR A 137 -9.66 -2.87 -14.19
C TYR A 137 -10.80 -2.28 -13.36
N TYR A 138 -11.92 -1.94 -14.01
CA TYR A 138 -13.08 -1.34 -13.36
C TYR A 138 -13.69 -2.26 -12.29
N SER A 139 -13.94 -1.68 -11.14
CA SER A 139 -14.83 -2.21 -10.09
C SER A 139 -15.33 -1.05 -9.23
N LYS A 140 -16.35 -1.30 -8.38
CA LYS A 140 -16.89 -0.26 -7.47
C LYS A 140 -15.86 0.29 -6.46
N TYR A 141 -14.76 -0.42 -6.27
CA TYR A 141 -13.71 -0.07 -5.31
C TYR A 141 -12.51 0.67 -5.92
N ARG A 142 -12.46 0.80 -7.25
CA ARG A 142 -11.31 1.39 -7.95
C ARG A 142 -11.28 2.91 -7.87
N SER A 143 -10.15 3.47 -8.34
CA SER A 143 -9.91 4.92 -8.30
C SER A 143 -11.01 5.72 -8.99
N VAL A 144 -11.18 6.96 -8.58
CA VAL A 144 -12.15 7.87 -9.19
C VAL A 144 -11.88 8.07 -10.68
N ILE A 145 -10.61 8.08 -11.10
CA ILE A 145 -10.23 8.21 -12.51
C ILE A 145 -10.70 7.00 -13.31
N CYS A 146 -10.42 5.78 -12.84
CA CYS A 146 -10.89 4.55 -13.48
C CYS A 146 -12.43 4.53 -13.57
N GLN A 147 -13.11 4.90 -12.49
CA GLN A 147 -14.57 4.95 -12.45
C GLN A 147 -15.15 5.95 -13.45
N PHE A 148 -14.59 7.15 -13.54
CA PHE A 148 -15.08 8.18 -14.46
C PHE A 148 -14.85 7.78 -15.91
N ILE A 149 -13.66 7.28 -16.25
CA ILE A 149 -13.36 6.83 -17.61
C ILE A 149 -14.32 5.71 -18.03
N TYR A 150 -14.44 4.67 -17.19
CA TYR A 150 -15.32 3.54 -17.50
C TYR A 150 -16.78 3.99 -17.70
N ARG A 151 -17.31 4.79 -16.77
CA ARG A 151 -18.70 5.26 -16.83
C ARG A 151 -18.95 6.17 -18.02
N ALA A 152 -18.02 7.07 -18.34
CA ALA A 152 -18.11 7.93 -19.51
C ALA A 152 -18.12 7.12 -20.82
N LEU A 153 -17.23 6.14 -20.96
CA LEU A 153 -17.17 5.27 -22.15
C LEU A 153 -18.41 4.41 -22.34
N HIS A 154 -19.14 4.10 -21.27
CA HIS A 154 -20.35 3.27 -21.31
C HIS A 154 -21.65 4.10 -21.18
N ASN A 155 -21.57 5.43 -21.25
CA ASN A 155 -22.72 6.33 -21.07
C ASN A 155 -23.48 6.10 -19.75
N LEU A 156 -22.77 5.75 -18.68
CA LEU A 156 -23.34 5.55 -17.35
C LEU A 156 -23.25 6.84 -16.51
N PRO A 157 -24.24 7.11 -15.65
CA PRO A 157 -24.20 8.26 -14.77
C PRO A 157 -23.06 8.13 -13.76
N TYR A 158 -22.40 9.25 -13.42
CA TYR A 158 -21.40 9.31 -12.37
C TYR A 158 -21.57 10.55 -11.50
N THR A 159 -21.17 10.44 -10.25
CA THR A 159 -21.27 11.52 -9.27
C THR A 159 -19.96 12.27 -9.18
N VAL A 160 -20.01 13.59 -9.32
CA VAL A 160 -18.87 14.48 -9.11
C VAL A 160 -19.08 15.21 -7.78
N TYR A 161 -18.08 15.12 -6.90
CA TYR A 161 -18.07 15.89 -5.65
C TYR A 161 -17.37 17.23 -5.91
N LEU A 162 -18.10 18.32 -5.74
CA LEU A 162 -17.54 19.66 -5.90
C LEU A 162 -16.53 19.96 -4.78
N ASP A 163 -15.56 20.82 -5.09
CA ASP A 163 -14.50 21.26 -4.17
C ASP A 163 -13.60 20.14 -3.58
N HIS A 164 -13.62 18.97 -4.21
CA HIS A 164 -12.70 17.88 -3.90
C HIS A 164 -11.46 17.91 -4.80
N HIS A 165 -10.29 18.11 -4.18
CA HIS A 165 -9.01 18.11 -4.85
C HIS A 165 -8.26 16.80 -4.56
N ARG A 166 -7.63 16.23 -5.59
CA ARG A 166 -6.83 15.01 -5.50
C ARG A 166 -5.53 15.17 -6.27
N THR A 167 -4.44 14.74 -5.69
CA THR A 167 -3.18 14.56 -6.41
C THR A 167 -3.17 13.18 -7.04
N SER A 168 -2.81 13.10 -8.32
CA SER A 168 -2.75 11.83 -9.05
C SER A 168 -1.44 11.72 -9.82
N SER A 169 -0.90 10.51 -9.90
CA SER A 169 0.34 10.19 -10.61
C SER A 169 0.08 9.13 -11.68
N TYR A 170 0.67 9.30 -12.85
CA TYR A 170 0.60 8.26 -13.88
C TYR A 170 1.48 7.07 -13.49
N ILE A 171 1.04 5.86 -13.84
CA ILE A 171 1.70 4.63 -13.39
C ILE A 171 3.18 4.54 -13.79
N ASP A 172 3.55 4.96 -14.99
CA ASP A 172 4.94 4.87 -15.45
C ASP A 172 5.87 5.80 -14.65
N ASP A 173 5.38 6.98 -14.23
CA ASP A 173 6.15 7.89 -13.38
C ASP A 173 6.32 7.30 -11.98
N THR A 174 5.26 6.69 -11.45
CA THR A 174 5.30 5.99 -10.16
C THR A 174 6.28 4.83 -10.20
N VAL A 175 6.20 3.96 -11.20
CA VAL A 175 7.09 2.80 -11.35
C VAL A 175 8.54 3.23 -11.52
N ARG A 176 8.80 4.26 -12.34
CA ARG A 176 10.16 4.80 -12.52
C ARG A 176 10.75 5.29 -11.20
N THR A 177 9.94 5.96 -10.37
CA THR A 177 10.38 6.44 -9.06
C THR A 177 10.66 5.29 -8.09
N LEU A 178 9.85 4.23 -8.11
CA LEU A 178 10.05 3.06 -7.26
C LEU A 178 11.27 2.21 -7.66
N ALA A 179 11.63 2.21 -8.95
CA ALA A 179 12.71 1.39 -9.49
C ALA A 179 14.11 2.03 -9.38
N ASN A 180 14.19 3.34 -9.10
CA ASN A 180 15.44 4.09 -8.93
C ASN A 180 15.85 4.19 -7.45
#